data_397103b2b7c2cc26facf18b7c9a54a02
#
_entry.id   397103b2b7c2cc26facf18b7c9a54a02
#
_cell.length_a   1.000
_cell.length_b   1.000
_cell.length_c   1.000
_cell.angle_alpha   90.00
_cell.angle_beta   90.00
_cell.angle_gamma   90.00
#
_symmetry.space_group_name_H-M   'P 1'
#
loop_
_entity.id
_entity.type
_entity.pdbx_description
1 polymer ?
#
loop_
_entity_poly.entity_id
_entity_poly.type
_entity_poly.pdbx_seq_one_letter_code
_entity_poly.pdbx_strand_id
1 'polypeptide(L)'
;MKKYLKMPRAVRLATLFAMIPALFLGGCGQQTKCEKSIDTAMGTVISQTVYVTGNSPTAKDGKTDEKVTDVVLQKLNDLEQQELSWRLDSAEVAKINAAAGKGQIQVSTAMAGWMERCLQISEQTGGAFDVSIGKLSRLWNIDTWAAADDPQDYELPGREEIEQA
;
A
#
# COMPACT_ATOMS: atom_id res chain seq x y z
N MET A 1 69.61 14.69 19.06
CA MET A 1 69.41 13.48 19.86
C MET A 1 67.98 13.48 20.43
N LYS A 2 67.07 12.68 19.94
CA LYS A 2 65.70 12.59 20.46
C LYS A 2 65.61 11.62 21.64
N LYS A 3 65.38 12.14 22.85
CA LYS A 3 65.16 11.33 24.06
C LYS A 3 63.75 10.68 23.97
N TYR A 4 63.66 9.41 23.72
CA TYR A 4 62.42 8.66 23.87
C TYR A 4 62.17 8.44 25.39
N LEU A 5 61.09 9.05 25.87
CA LEU A 5 60.61 8.86 27.23
C LEU A 5 60.09 7.39 27.35
N LYS A 6 60.80 6.54 28.08
CA LYS A 6 60.39 5.16 28.38
C LYS A 6 59.27 5.23 29.42
N MET A 7 58.00 5.14 28.98
CA MET A 7 56.86 4.99 29.88
C MET A 7 56.99 3.68 30.71
N PRO A 8 56.78 3.72 32.03
CA PRO A 8 56.80 2.54 32.87
C PRO A 8 55.66 1.55 32.43
N ARG A 9 55.96 0.25 32.58
CA ARG A 9 55.03 -0.83 32.16
C ARG A 9 53.61 -0.70 32.76
N ALA A 10 53.49 -0.20 33.98
CA ALA A 10 52.24 0.05 34.66
C ALA A 10 51.34 1.07 33.92
N VAL A 11 51.96 2.15 33.36
CA VAL A 11 51.22 3.17 32.60
C VAL A 11 50.72 2.63 31.25
N ARG A 12 51.50 1.76 30.61
CA ARG A 12 51.09 1.11 29.36
C ARG A 12 49.93 0.12 29.57
N LEU A 13 49.91 -0.60 30.69
CA LEU A 13 48.80 -1.50 31.04
C LEU A 13 47.52 -0.72 31.37
N ALA A 14 47.65 0.37 32.10
CA ALA A 14 46.50 1.24 32.46
C ALA A 14 45.87 1.91 31.23
N THR A 15 46.68 2.35 30.26
CA THR A 15 46.14 2.92 29.00
C THR A 15 45.48 1.86 28.11
N LEU A 16 45.99 0.63 28.08
CA LEU A 16 45.29 -0.46 27.35
C LEU A 16 43.94 -0.82 28.00
N PHE A 17 43.88 -0.86 29.34
CA PHE A 17 42.64 -1.19 30.06
C PHE A 17 41.61 -0.06 30.00
N ALA A 18 41.99 1.20 29.83
CA ALA A 18 41.10 2.33 29.64
C ALA A 18 40.51 2.42 28.21
N MET A 19 41.20 1.85 27.19
CA MET A 19 40.69 1.84 25.81
C MET A 19 39.63 0.80 25.55
N ILE A 20 39.57 -0.29 26.30
CA ILE A 20 38.60 -1.38 26.10
C ILE A 20 37.14 -0.95 26.34
N PRO A 21 36.77 -0.22 27.42
CA PRO A 21 35.40 0.23 27.60
C PRO A 21 34.92 1.27 26.58
N ALA A 22 35.85 2.05 25.98
CA ALA A 22 35.49 3.07 24.97
C ALA A 22 35.03 2.44 23.65
N LEU A 23 35.41 1.20 23.35
CA LEU A 23 34.98 0.47 22.16
C LEU A 23 33.56 -0.12 22.31
N PHE A 24 33.08 -0.29 23.54
CA PHE A 24 31.70 -0.81 23.78
C PHE A 24 30.63 0.26 23.89
N LEU A 25 30.99 1.55 23.96
CA LEU A 25 30.04 2.68 24.04
C LEU A 25 29.59 3.20 22.68
N GLY A 26 30.08 2.66 21.58
CA GLY A 26 29.76 3.08 20.20
C GLY A 26 28.57 2.37 19.57
N GLY A 27 27.86 1.54 20.29
CA GLY A 27 26.62 0.92 19.82
C GLY A 27 25.46 1.91 19.84
N CYS A 28 25.38 2.86 18.93
CA CYS A 28 24.14 3.55 18.61
C CYS A 28 23.17 2.54 18.01
N GLY A 29 22.50 1.76 18.86
CA GLY A 29 21.36 0.98 18.50
C GLY A 29 20.26 1.92 18.06
N GLN A 30 20.09 2.08 16.75
CA GLN A 30 18.96 2.77 16.18
C GLN A 30 17.70 2.05 16.65
N GLN A 31 16.94 2.66 17.56
CA GLN A 31 15.71 2.04 18.07
C GLN A 31 14.72 1.96 16.93
N THR A 32 14.40 0.74 16.54
CA THR A 32 13.30 0.46 15.59
C THR A 32 12.00 0.44 16.38
N LYS A 33 11.09 1.36 16.07
CA LYS A 33 9.74 1.38 16.63
C LYS A 33 8.83 0.57 15.72
N CYS A 34 8.00 -0.29 16.29
CA CYS A 34 6.98 -1.04 15.56
C CYS A 34 5.63 -0.35 15.74
N GLU A 35 5.01 0.05 14.63
CA GLU A 35 3.66 0.59 14.59
C GLU A 35 2.71 -0.44 14.00
N LYS A 36 1.56 -0.64 14.61
CA LYS A 36 0.53 -1.56 14.14
C LYS A 36 -0.81 -0.86 14.12
N SER A 37 -1.60 -1.10 13.08
CA SER A 37 -3.01 -0.73 13.03
C SER A 37 -3.84 -1.82 12.35
N ILE A 38 -5.15 -1.82 12.66
CA ILE A 38 -6.17 -2.62 11.98
C ILE A 38 -7.29 -1.65 11.67
N ASP A 39 -7.59 -1.49 10.39
CA ASP A 39 -8.52 -0.52 9.85
C ASP A 39 -9.35 -1.13 8.74
N THR A 40 -10.30 -0.38 8.20
CA THR A 40 -11.07 -0.78 7.02
C THR A 40 -10.85 0.20 5.88
N ALA A 41 -10.52 -0.32 4.69
CA ALA A 41 -10.48 0.44 3.45
C ALA A 41 -10.73 -0.49 2.26
N MET A 42 -11.19 0.03 1.14
CA MET A 42 -11.48 -0.73 -0.08
C MET A 42 -12.42 -1.93 0.13
N GLY A 43 -13.35 -1.80 1.07
CA GLY A 43 -14.32 -2.85 1.40
C GLY A 43 -13.75 -4.05 2.14
N THR A 44 -12.53 -3.94 2.72
CA THR A 44 -11.89 -5.04 3.44
C THR A 44 -11.18 -4.56 4.70
N VAL A 45 -10.77 -5.51 5.56
CA VAL A 45 -9.94 -5.22 6.73
C VAL A 45 -8.49 -5.15 6.33
N ILE A 46 -7.82 -4.07 6.73
CA ILE A 46 -6.41 -3.83 6.46
C ILE A 46 -5.62 -3.92 7.77
N SER A 47 -4.68 -4.85 7.83
CA SER A 47 -3.75 -4.98 8.95
C SER A 47 -2.37 -4.48 8.51
N GLN A 48 -1.85 -3.49 9.22
CA GLN A 48 -0.55 -2.88 8.94
C GLN A 48 0.42 -3.16 10.07
N THR A 49 1.66 -3.48 9.72
CA THR A 49 2.79 -3.56 10.65
C THR A 49 3.97 -2.84 10.01
N VAL A 50 4.37 -1.72 10.60
CA VAL A 50 5.41 -0.84 10.07
C VAL A 50 6.54 -0.74 11.08
N TYR A 51 7.77 -0.95 10.62
CA TYR A 51 8.98 -0.79 11.41
C TYR A 51 9.62 0.56 11.05
N VAL A 52 9.57 1.50 11.99
CA VAL A 52 10.09 2.86 11.81
C VAL A 52 11.44 2.96 12.50
N THR A 53 12.48 3.37 11.77
CA THR A 53 13.80 3.68 12.33
C THR A 53 13.90 5.19 12.58
N GLY A 54 14.70 5.62 13.55
CA GLY A 54 14.80 7.02 13.98
C GLY A 54 15.13 8.06 12.88
N ASN A 55 15.46 7.59 11.65
CA ASN A 55 15.68 8.43 10.47
C ASN A 55 14.60 8.22 9.39
N SER A 56 13.53 7.50 9.70
CA SER A 56 12.39 7.40 8.76
C SER A 56 11.81 8.79 8.54
N PRO A 57 11.54 9.19 7.30
CA PRO A 57 10.83 10.42 7.02
C PRO A 57 9.39 10.29 7.51
N THR A 58 9.17 10.54 8.78
CA THR A 58 7.88 11.02 9.23
C THR A 58 7.60 12.25 8.39
N ALA A 59 6.44 12.31 7.78
CA ALA A 59 5.98 13.29 6.80
C ALA A 59 6.87 14.54 6.66
N LYS A 60 7.37 14.81 5.48
CA LYS A 60 8.46 15.78 5.18
C LYS A 60 8.30 17.22 5.68
N ASP A 61 7.24 17.53 6.37
CA ASP A 61 6.84 18.88 6.79
C ASP A 61 7.02 19.17 8.28
N GLY A 62 7.50 18.20 9.07
CA GLY A 62 7.88 18.46 10.46
C GLY A 62 6.73 18.95 11.37
N LYS A 63 5.48 18.79 10.98
CA LYS A 63 4.32 19.36 11.65
C LYS A 63 3.36 18.38 12.31
N THR A 64 3.50 17.09 12.09
CA THR A 64 2.56 16.12 12.67
C THR A 64 3.28 14.90 13.21
N ASP A 65 2.96 14.54 14.47
CA ASP A 65 3.21 13.21 15.07
C ASP A 65 2.32 12.13 14.39
N GLU A 66 2.04 12.28 13.10
CA GLU A 66 1.17 11.40 12.34
C GLU A 66 1.88 10.06 12.12
N LYS A 67 1.22 8.99 12.48
CA LYS A 67 1.76 7.65 12.32
C LYS A 67 1.84 7.29 10.84
N VAL A 68 2.86 6.56 10.44
CA VAL A 68 2.99 6.06 9.05
C VAL A 68 1.77 5.23 8.65
N THR A 69 1.20 4.45 9.57
CA THR A 69 -0.03 3.68 9.35
C THR A 69 -1.22 4.55 8.97
N ASP A 70 -1.36 5.73 9.57
CA ASP A 70 -2.47 6.67 9.29
C ASP A 70 -2.30 7.29 7.89
N VAL A 71 -1.07 7.67 7.53
CA VAL A 71 -0.74 8.19 6.19
C VAL A 71 -1.05 7.16 5.09
N VAL A 72 -0.70 5.89 5.33
CA VAL A 72 -0.99 4.81 4.38
C VAL A 72 -2.49 4.59 4.27
N LEU A 73 -3.22 4.56 5.39
CA LEU A 73 -4.67 4.41 5.40
C LEU A 73 -5.36 5.55 4.64
N GLN A 74 -4.94 6.78 4.88
CA GLN A 74 -5.47 7.93 4.15
C GLN A 74 -5.23 7.79 2.65
N LYS A 75 -4.03 7.39 2.23
CA LYS A 75 -3.73 7.18 0.82
C LYS A 75 -4.59 6.09 0.17
N LEU A 76 -4.87 5.00 0.90
CA LEU A 76 -5.77 3.94 0.42
C LEU A 76 -7.21 4.47 0.25
N ASN A 77 -7.70 5.24 1.21
CA ASN A 77 -9.02 5.87 1.13
C ASN A 77 -9.10 6.87 -0.03
N ASP A 78 -8.07 7.70 -0.24
CA ASP A 78 -8.01 8.63 -1.37
C ASP A 78 -8.06 7.90 -2.71
N LEU A 79 -7.30 6.80 -2.86
CA LEU A 79 -7.31 5.96 -4.05
C LEU A 79 -8.71 5.35 -4.29
N GLU A 80 -9.35 4.84 -3.25
CA GLU A 80 -10.71 4.31 -3.37
C GLU A 80 -11.69 5.38 -3.82
N GLN A 81 -11.70 6.52 -3.15
CA GLN A 81 -12.71 7.57 -3.37
C GLN A 81 -12.55 8.31 -4.69
N GLN A 82 -11.33 8.48 -5.16
CA GLN A 82 -11.04 9.30 -6.33
C GLN A 82 -10.79 8.50 -7.59
N GLU A 83 -10.22 7.30 -7.47
CA GLU A 83 -9.71 6.56 -8.62
C GLU A 83 -10.41 5.21 -8.80
N LEU A 84 -10.33 4.30 -7.82
CA LEU A 84 -10.51 2.88 -8.03
C LEU A 84 -11.91 2.34 -7.71
N SER A 85 -12.73 3.06 -6.95
CA SER A 85 -14.07 2.57 -6.61
C SER A 85 -14.99 2.52 -7.83
N TRP A 86 -15.63 1.39 -8.02
CA TRP A 86 -16.71 1.26 -9.00
C TRP A 86 -18.09 1.59 -8.41
N ARG A 87 -18.17 1.76 -7.07
CA ARG A 87 -19.39 2.07 -6.31
C ARG A 87 -19.59 3.55 -6.05
N LEU A 88 -18.51 4.33 -6.02
CA LEU A 88 -18.55 5.75 -5.72
C LEU A 88 -18.51 6.57 -7.00
N ASP A 89 -19.55 7.35 -7.27
CA ASP A 89 -19.67 8.17 -8.48
C ASP A 89 -18.53 9.21 -8.61
N SER A 90 -17.86 9.55 -7.51
CA SER A 90 -16.69 10.43 -7.50
C SER A 90 -15.47 9.79 -8.17
N ALA A 91 -15.35 8.46 -8.13
CA ALA A 91 -14.19 7.74 -8.61
C ALA A 91 -14.14 7.62 -10.13
N GLU A 92 -12.92 7.62 -10.70
CA GLU A 92 -12.74 7.54 -12.16
C GLU A 92 -13.23 6.23 -12.74
N VAL A 93 -13.03 5.09 -12.05
CA VAL A 93 -13.52 3.78 -12.52
C VAL A 93 -15.06 3.79 -12.66
N ALA A 94 -15.78 4.37 -11.71
CA ALA A 94 -17.24 4.49 -11.82
C ALA A 94 -17.66 5.33 -13.05
N LYS A 95 -16.95 6.43 -13.31
CA LYS A 95 -17.18 7.29 -14.50
C LYS A 95 -16.86 6.55 -15.80
N ILE A 96 -15.78 5.78 -15.85
CA ILE A 96 -15.42 4.94 -17.00
C ILE A 96 -16.55 3.93 -17.25
N ASN A 97 -17.02 3.23 -16.24
CA ASN A 97 -18.11 2.27 -16.34
C ASN A 97 -19.42 2.92 -16.81
N ALA A 98 -19.72 4.14 -16.32
CA ALA A 98 -20.92 4.86 -16.74
C ALA A 98 -20.85 5.34 -18.20
N ALA A 99 -19.67 5.56 -18.75
CA ALA A 99 -19.44 5.97 -20.14
C ALA A 99 -19.32 4.80 -21.12
N ALA A 100 -19.22 3.57 -20.63
CA ALA A 100 -19.06 2.37 -21.46
C ALA A 100 -20.18 2.26 -22.51
N GLY A 101 -19.81 2.13 -23.78
CA GLY A 101 -20.74 2.09 -24.92
C GLY A 101 -21.33 3.43 -25.35
N LYS A 102 -20.98 4.56 -24.66
CA LYS A 102 -21.50 5.90 -24.97
C LYS A 102 -20.48 6.82 -25.63
N GLY A 103 -19.21 6.45 -25.63
CA GLY A 103 -18.15 7.23 -26.22
C GLY A 103 -16.87 7.26 -25.37
N GLN A 104 -15.96 8.16 -25.73
CA GLN A 104 -14.68 8.35 -25.01
C GLN A 104 -14.87 9.32 -23.86
N ILE A 105 -14.15 9.08 -22.76
CA ILE A 105 -14.04 10.01 -21.64
C ILE A 105 -12.57 10.36 -21.39
N GLN A 106 -12.36 11.54 -20.83
CA GLN A 106 -11.05 11.95 -20.37
C GLN A 106 -10.80 11.39 -18.96
N VAL A 107 -9.64 10.81 -18.75
CA VAL A 107 -9.19 10.26 -17.46
C VAL A 107 -7.89 10.93 -17.02
N SER A 108 -7.54 10.80 -15.75
CA SER A 108 -6.24 11.26 -15.23
C SER A 108 -5.09 10.46 -15.84
N THR A 109 -3.88 11.04 -15.82
CA THR A 109 -2.66 10.34 -16.24
C THR A 109 -2.41 9.08 -15.39
N ALA A 110 -2.76 9.13 -14.10
CA ALA A 110 -2.66 7.97 -13.21
C ALA A 110 -3.58 6.85 -13.68
N MET A 111 -4.85 7.14 -13.94
CA MET A 111 -5.83 6.17 -14.42
C MET A 111 -5.44 5.60 -15.78
N ALA A 112 -4.94 6.42 -16.70
CA ALA A 112 -4.44 5.93 -18.00
C ALA A 112 -3.31 4.92 -17.82
N GLY A 113 -2.36 5.17 -16.91
CA GLY A 113 -1.30 4.23 -16.57
C GLY A 113 -1.80 2.92 -15.94
N TRP A 114 -2.83 3.00 -15.07
CA TRP A 114 -3.47 1.81 -14.52
C TRP A 114 -4.13 0.96 -15.63
N MET A 115 -4.88 1.58 -16.53
CA MET A 115 -5.53 0.88 -17.64
C MET A 115 -4.51 0.24 -18.58
N GLU A 116 -3.45 0.95 -18.96
CA GLU A 116 -2.37 0.39 -19.75
C GLU A 116 -1.76 -0.86 -19.10
N ARG A 117 -1.50 -0.79 -17.81
CA ARG A 117 -0.98 -1.94 -17.06
C ARG A 117 -1.95 -3.13 -17.03
N CYS A 118 -3.24 -2.87 -16.87
CA CYS A 118 -4.27 -3.90 -16.92
C CYS A 118 -4.32 -4.58 -18.30
N LEU A 119 -4.26 -3.82 -19.40
CA LEU A 119 -4.23 -4.37 -20.75
C LEU A 119 -2.99 -5.23 -21.00
N GLN A 120 -1.81 -4.79 -20.54
CA GLN A 120 -0.58 -5.59 -20.63
C GLN A 120 -0.71 -6.93 -19.89
N ILE A 121 -1.34 -6.94 -18.70
CA ILE A 121 -1.59 -8.17 -17.94
C ILE A 121 -2.58 -9.06 -18.68
N SER A 122 -3.63 -8.48 -19.27
CA SER A 122 -4.61 -9.21 -20.08
C SER A 122 -3.91 -9.95 -21.24
N GLU A 123 -3.05 -9.28 -21.99
CA GLU A 123 -2.26 -9.90 -23.06
C GLU A 123 -1.35 -11.02 -22.54
N GLN A 124 -0.59 -10.76 -21.46
CA GLN A 124 0.34 -11.72 -20.88
C GLN A 124 -0.36 -12.99 -20.36
N THR A 125 -1.60 -12.88 -19.93
CA THR A 125 -2.40 -14.00 -19.42
C THR A 125 -3.27 -14.66 -20.49
N GLY A 126 -3.21 -14.21 -21.74
CA GLY A 126 -4.06 -14.71 -22.82
C GLY A 126 -5.56 -14.47 -22.55
N GLY A 127 -5.90 -13.36 -21.89
CA GLY A 127 -7.27 -13.00 -21.53
C GLY A 127 -7.81 -13.64 -20.24
N ALA A 128 -6.98 -14.37 -19.48
CA ALA A 128 -7.41 -14.90 -18.19
C ALA A 128 -7.68 -13.81 -17.13
N PHE A 129 -7.02 -12.65 -17.29
CA PHE A 129 -7.36 -11.40 -16.61
C PHE A 129 -7.94 -10.44 -17.64
N ASP A 130 -9.13 -9.92 -17.39
CA ASP A 130 -9.77 -8.93 -18.23
C ASP A 130 -10.41 -7.83 -17.38
N VAL A 131 -9.94 -6.59 -17.55
CA VAL A 131 -10.46 -5.42 -16.83
C VAL A 131 -11.81 -4.95 -17.39
N SER A 132 -12.20 -5.36 -18.59
CA SER A 132 -13.44 -4.93 -19.26
C SER A 132 -14.70 -5.64 -18.81
N ILE A 133 -14.61 -6.62 -17.91
CA ILE A 133 -15.74 -7.45 -17.43
C ILE A 133 -16.80 -6.71 -16.58
N GLY A 134 -16.77 -5.37 -16.51
CA GLY A 134 -17.64 -4.60 -15.64
C GLY A 134 -19.15 -4.82 -15.89
N LYS A 135 -19.58 -5.06 -17.13
CA LYS A 135 -20.95 -5.44 -17.44
C LYS A 135 -21.30 -6.83 -16.91
N LEU A 136 -20.41 -7.79 -17.11
CA LEU A 136 -20.56 -9.16 -16.64
C LEU A 136 -20.63 -9.20 -15.11
N SER A 137 -19.73 -8.50 -14.41
CA SER A 137 -19.76 -8.41 -12.95
C SER A 137 -21.08 -7.85 -12.41
N ARG A 138 -21.65 -6.85 -13.09
CA ARG A 138 -22.97 -6.32 -12.72
C ARG A 138 -24.12 -7.28 -12.99
N LEU A 139 -24.06 -8.02 -14.08
CA LEU A 139 -25.07 -9.03 -14.42
C LEU A 139 -25.12 -10.13 -13.35
N TRP A 140 -23.95 -10.58 -12.88
CA TRP A 140 -23.86 -11.56 -11.80
C TRP A 140 -24.26 -11.03 -10.43
N ASN A 141 -24.24 -9.71 -10.21
CA ASN A 141 -24.71 -9.01 -9.01
C ASN A 141 -24.26 -9.63 -7.66
N ILE A 142 -23.05 -10.18 -7.64
CA ILE A 142 -22.51 -10.98 -6.52
C ILE A 142 -22.49 -10.20 -5.21
N ASP A 143 -22.23 -8.89 -5.25
CA ASP A 143 -22.18 -8.06 -4.04
C ASP A 143 -23.52 -7.97 -3.34
N THR A 144 -24.61 -7.79 -4.10
CA THR A 144 -25.97 -7.73 -3.54
C THR A 144 -26.37 -9.08 -2.97
N TRP A 145 -26.05 -10.14 -3.71
CA TRP A 145 -26.32 -11.48 -3.27
C TRP A 145 -25.52 -11.87 -2.00
N ALA A 146 -24.21 -11.54 -1.95
CA ALA A 146 -23.36 -11.82 -0.80
C ALA A 146 -23.78 -11.03 0.46
N ALA A 147 -24.49 -9.91 0.30
CA ALA A 147 -25.04 -9.10 1.38
C ALA A 147 -26.46 -9.48 1.78
N ALA A 148 -27.11 -10.40 1.05
CA ALA A 148 -28.48 -10.84 1.33
C ALA A 148 -28.51 -11.79 2.54
N ASP A 149 -29.53 -11.63 3.39
CA ASP A 149 -29.75 -12.49 4.56
C ASP A 149 -30.09 -13.95 4.17
N ASP A 150 -30.71 -14.15 2.99
CA ASP A 150 -30.98 -15.46 2.43
C ASP A 150 -30.52 -15.56 0.96
N PRO A 151 -29.40 -16.27 0.72
CA PRO A 151 -28.87 -16.44 -0.64
C PRO A 151 -29.68 -17.41 -1.50
N GLN A 152 -30.78 -18.02 -1.03
CA GLN A 152 -31.58 -19.00 -1.80
C GLN A 152 -32.37 -18.36 -2.94
N ASP A 153 -32.63 -17.05 -2.89
CA ASP A 153 -33.35 -16.30 -3.90
C ASP A 153 -32.46 -15.79 -5.05
N TYR A 154 -31.21 -16.23 -5.11
CA TYR A 154 -30.26 -15.80 -6.16
C TYR A 154 -30.59 -16.51 -7.49
N GLU A 155 -31.02 -15.75 -8.48
CA GLU A 155 -31.21 -16.25 -9.85
C GLU A 155 -29.93 -16.09 -10.67
N LEU A 156 -29.46 -17.21 -11.25
CA LEU A 156 -28.31 -17.19 -12.16
C LEU A 156 -28.69 -16.47 -13.46
N PRO A 157 -27.82 -15.61 -14.00
CA PRO A 157 -28.01 -14.98 -15.29
C PRO A 157 -28.23 -16.03 -16.40
N GLY A 158 -29.18 -15.74 -17.29
CA GLY A 158 -29.44 -16.58 -18.45
C GLY A 158 -28.27 -16.54 -19.45
N ARG A 159 -28.16 -17.61 -20.26
CA ARG A 159 -27.08 -17.71 -21.24
C ARG A 159 -27.05 -16.51 -22.23
N GLU A 160 -28.24 -16.10 -22.71
CA GLU A 160 -28.35 -14.97 -23.64
C GLU A 160 -27.90 -13.65 -22.99
N GLU A 161 -28.20 -13.45 -21.72
CA GLU A 161 -27.77 -12.25 -20.97
C GLU A 161 -26.26 -12.22 -20.82
N ILE A 162 -25.64 -13.38 -20.56
CA ILE A 162 -24.19 -13.53 -20.45
C ILE A 162 -23.49 -13.24 -21.79
N GLU A 163 -24.05 -13.75 -22.90
CA GLU A 163 -23.51 -13.54 -24.26
C GLU A 163 -23.62 -12.07 -24.73
N GLN A 164 -24.58 -11.30 -24.17
CA GLN A 164 -24.77 -9.86 -24.47
C GLN A 164 -24.03 -8.90 -23.53
N ALA A 165 -23.49 -9.41 -22.44
CA ALA A 165 -22.77 -8.59 -21.46
C ALA A 165 -21.34 -8.28 -21.91
#